data_bdd761272d557452fc667b5b4be96cbd
#
_entry.id   bdd761272d557452fc667b5b4be96cbd
#
_cell.length_a   1.000
_cell.length_b   1.000
_cell.length_c   1.000
_cell.angle_alpha   90.00
_cell.angle_beta   90.00
_cell.angle_gamma   90.00
#
_symmetry.space_group_name_H-M   'P 1'
#
loop_
_entity.id
_entity.type
_entity.pdbx_description
1 polymer ?
#
loop_
_entity_poly.entity_id
_entity_poly.type
_entity_poly.pdbx_seq_one_letter_code
_entity_poly.pdbx_strand_id
1 'polypeptide(L)'
;MIKVTLLGDSIRMFGYGRVVPTLLGENFEVFQPNDNCRFAKYTLRGLFDWAKEMSGTKIVHWNNGLWDICNLFGDGLFTSKAEYIENMLRIADILIARYEKIIFATTTPVTIQNRYNKNSDIEKYNALIVPLLKEKGIIINDLYQLVSSDIDKYIRKDDNIHLSDEGIRVCAEQVADIIRKVSQTLEQNSEQNLNSFTDNINSIGAPI
;
A
#
# COMPACT_ATOMS: atom_id res chain seq x y z
N MET A 1 -18.59 -3.20 9.34
CA MET A 1 -17.20 -3.67 9.26
C MET A 1 -16.63 -3.28 7.90
N ILE A 2 -15.47 -2.60 7.86
CA ILE A 2 -14.83 -2.14 6.62
C ILE A 2 -13.79 -3.18 6.22
N LYS A 3 -13.91 -3.73 5.00
CA LYS A 3 -12.93 -4.67 4.48
C LYS A 3 -11.73 -3.93 3.89
N VAL A 4 -10.53 -4.31 4.33
CA VAL A 4 -9.23 -3.77 3.93
C VAL A 4 -8.39 -4.89 3.33
N THR A 5 -7.72 -4.63 2.22
CA THR A 5 -6.73 -5.54 1.66
C THR A 5 -5.33 -4.97 1.80
N LEU A 6 -4.39 -5.76 2.33
CA LEU A 6 -2.97 -5.43 2.38
C LEU A 6 -2.23 -6.24 1.31
N LEU A 7 -1.73 -5.57 0.28
CA LEU A 7 -0.83 -6.15 -0.73
C LEU A 7 0.59 -5.66 -0.49
N GLY A 8 1.57 -6.53 -0.72
CA GLY A 8 2.96 -6.10 -0.57
C GLY A 8 3.95 -7.26 -0.52
N ASP A 9 5.20 -6.91 -0.64
CA ASP A 9 6.32 -7.84 -0.57
C ASP A 9 6.61 -8.35 0.86
N SER A 10 7.83 -8.79 1.11
CA SER A 10 8.23 -9.32 2.41
C SER A 10 8.15 -8.29 3.54
N ILE A 11 8.25 -6.99 3.25
CA ILE A 11 8.11 -5.91 4.23
C ILE A 11 6.69 -5.90 4.81
N ARG A 12 5.66 -6.16 3.98
CA ARG A 12 4.30 -6.41 4.46
C ARG A 12 4.18 -7.79 5.10
N MET A 13 4.58 -8.85 4.37
CA MET A 13 4.26 -10.23 4.73
C MET A 13 4.88 -10.68 6.05
N PHE A 14 6.17 -10.35 6.27
CA PHE A 14 6.90 -10.71 7.49
C PHE A 14 6.98 -9.57 8.50
N GLY A 15 6.61 -8.36 8.10
CA GLY A 15 6.67 -7.14 8.88
C GLY A 15 5.29 -6.63 9.30
N TYR A 16 4.96 -5.40 8.91
CA TYR A 16 3.79 -4.66 9.41
C TYR A 16 2.45 -5.36 9.18
N GLY A 17 2.29 -6.13 8.11
CA GLY A 17 1.05 -6.84 7.81
C GLY A 17 0.61 -7.83 8.89
N ARG A 18 1.54 -8.33 9.70
CA ARG A 18 1.24 -9.25 10.81
C ARG A 18 0.62 -8.53 12.02
N VAL A 19 0.85 -7.24 12.16
CA VAL A 19 0.46 -6.44 13.33
C VAL A 19 -0.76 -5.56 13.02
N VAL A 20 -0.87 -5.04 11.80
CA VAL A 20 -1.95 -4.13 11.37
C VAL A 20 -3.36 -4.64 11.69
N PRO A 21 -3.73 -5.93 11.49
CA PRO A 21 -5.07 -6.40 11.81
C PRO A 21 -5.44 -6.18 13.30
N THR A 22 -4.51 -6.49 14.21
CA THR A 22 -4.70 -6.28 15.65
C THR A 22 -4.86 -4.80 15.99
N LEU A 23 -4.06 -3.93 15.37
CA LEU A 23 -4.17 -2.48 15.59
C LEU A 23 -5.47 -1.90 15.06
N LEU A 24 -5.99 -2.37 13.93
CA LEU A 24 -7.25 -1.89 13.37
C LEU A 24 -8.46 -2.31 14.21
N GLY A 25 -8.43 -3.49 14.82
CA GLY A 25 -9.49 -4.00 15.69
C GLY A 25 -10.73 -4.51 14.93
N GLU A 26 -11.82 -4.76 15.67
CA GLU A 26 -13.00 -5.47 15.20
C GLU A 26 -13.85 -4.72 14.15
N ASN A 27 -13.65 -3.42 14.00
CA ASN A 27 -14.35 -2.63 12.99
C ASN A 27 -13.84 -2.87 11.56
N PHE A 28 -12.74 -3.60 11.42
CA PHE A 28 -12.10 -3.88 10.14
C PHE A 28 -11.96 -5.39 9.89
N GLU A 29 -12.28 -5.82 8.68
CA GLU A 29 -11.92 -7.12 8.15
C GLU A 29 -10.65 -6.96 7.30
N VAL A 30 -9.54 -7.57 7.70
CA VAL A 30 -8.27 -7.44 6.97
C VAL A 30 -7.99 -8.72 6.18
N PHE A 31 -8.03 -8.62 4.86
CA PHE A 31 -7.51 -9.64 3.95
C PHE A 31 -6.07 -9.31 3.55
N GLN A 32 -5.23 -10.31 3.48
CA GLN A 32 -3.92 -10.24 2.86
C GLN A 32 -3.56 -11.60 2.27
N PRO A 33 -3.01 -11.66 1.05
CA PRO A 33 -2.62 -12.95 0.48
C PRO A 33 -1.53 -13.58 1.34
N ASN A 34 -1.65 -14.90 1.55
CA ASN A 34 -0.59 -15.71 2.17
C ASN A 34 0.54 -15.98 1.15
N ASP A 35 0.95 -14.93 0.45
CA ASP A 35 2.00 -14.95 -0.55
C ASP A 35 2.72 -13.59 -0.55
N ASN A 36 3.99 -13.63 -0.98
CA ASN A 36 4.80 -12.45 -1.19
C ASN A 36 4.45 -11.83 -2.56
N CYS A 37 4.01 -10.57 -2.58
CA CYS A 37 3.67 -9.89 -3.84
C CYS A 37 4.89 -9.58 -4.73
N ARG A 38 6.11 -9.80 -4.24
CA ARG A 38 7.38 -9.73 -4.98
C ARG A 38 7.52 -8.44 -5.80
N PHE A 39 7.89 -8.58 -7.09
CA PHE A 39 8.01 -7.46 -8.03
C PHE A 39 6.64 -7.06 -8.62
N ALA A 40 6.55 -5.86 -9.18
CA ALA A 40 5.27 -5.27 -9.64
C ALA A 40 4.50 -6.16 -10.63
N LYS A 41 5.18 -6.81 -11.59
CA LYS A 41 4.54 -7.70 -12.56
C LYS A 41 3.93 -8.97 -11.92
N TYR A 42 4.52 -9.46 -10.82
CA TYR A 42 3.94 -10.54 -10.04
C TYR A 42 2.68 -10.08 -9.28
N THR A 43 2.72 -8.91 -8.68
CA THR A 43 1.54 -8.30 -8.06
C THR A 43 0.41 -8.13 -9.07
N LEU A 44 0.72 -7.67 -10.30
CA LEU A 44 -0.26 -7.53 -11.37
C LEU A 44 -0.96 -8.87 -11.68
N ARG A 45 -0.22 -9.98 -11.72
CA ARG A 45 -0.81 -11.32 -11.85
C ARG A 45 -1.63 -11.68 -10.62
N GLY A 46 -1.13 -11.40 -9.43
CA GLY A 46 -1.81 -11.68 -8.17
C GLY A 46 -3.17 -11.00 -8.04
N LEU A 47 -3.38 -9.81 -8.63
CA LEU A 47 -4.69 -9.16 -8.66
C LEU A 47 -5.77 -9.98 -9.38
N PHE A 48 -5.38 -10.88 -10.28
CA PHE A 48 -6.28 -11.85 -10.88
C PHE A 48 -6.48 -13.05 -9.95
N ASP A 49 -5.40 -13.59 -9.41
CA ASP A 49 -5.43 -14.82 -8.63
C ASP A 49 -6.17 -14.63 -7.29
N TRP A 50 -6.03 -13.45 -6.65
CA TRP A 50 -6.67 -13.10 -5.37
C TRP A 50 -8.01 -12.33 -5.53
N ALA A 51 -8.51 -12.18 -6.73
CA ALA A 51 -9.70 -11.34 -7.01
C ALA A 51 -10.92 -11.75 -6.18
N LYS A 52 -11.11 -13.06 -5.95
CA LYS A 52 -12.23 -13.60 -5.17
C LYS A 52 -12.14 -13.21 -3.70
N GLU A 53 -10.98 -13.37 -3.10
CA GLU A 53 -10.72 -13.06 -1.69
C GLU A 53 -10.74 -11.55 -1.44
N MET A 54 -10.37 -10.75 -2.43
CA MET A 54 -10.42 -9.29 -2.39
C MET A 54 -11.83 -8.73 -2.63
N SER A 55 -12.82 -9.56 -2.94
CA SER A 55 -14.20 -9.11 -3.12
C SER A 55 -14.74 -8.39 -1.87
N GLY A 56 -15.42 -7.27 -2.06
CA GLY A 56 -15.95 -6.45 -0.98
C GLY A 56 -14.94 -5.52 -0.28
N THR A 57 -13.68 -5.56 -0.70
CA THR A 57 -12.65 -4.61 -0.20
C THR A 57 -13.05 -3.17 -0.49
N LYS A 58 -12.93 -2.31 0.52
CA LYS A 58 -13.14 -0.85 0.41
C LYS A 58 -11.82 -0.09 0.28
N ILE A 59 -10.81 -0.52 1.03
CA ILE A 59 -9.50 0.13 1.08
C ILE A 59 -8.44 -0.89 0.70
N VAL A 60 -7.57 -0.56 -0.25
CA VAL A 60 -6.37 -1.34 -0.56
C VAL A 60 -5.15 -0.56 -0.12
N HIS A 61 -4.33 -1.14 0.75
CA HIS A 61 -2.98 -0.67 1.07
C HIS A 61 -1.98 -1.56 0.34
N TRP A 62 -1.09 -0.97 -0.45
CA TRP A 62 -0.23 -1.68 -1.39
C TRP A 62 1.20 -1.15 -1.38
N ASN A 63 2.20 -2.04 -1.43
CA ASN A 63 3.59 -1.68 -1.70
C ASN A 63 4.24 -2.64 -2.71
N ASN A 64 5.13 -2.11 -3.54
CA ASN A 64 6.08 -2.82 -4.39
C ASN A 64 7.35 -1.98 -4.55
N GLY A 65 8.48 -2.64 -4.82
CA GLY A 65 9.71 -1.94 -5.17
C GLY A 65 10.99 -2.72 -4.87
N LEU A 66 11.21 -3.22 -3.67
CA LEU A 66 12.49 -3.85 -3.30
C LEU A 66 12.90 -5.00 -4.24
N TRP A 67 11.94 -5.77 -4.71
CA TRP A 67 12.19 -6.85 -5.67
C TRP A 67 12.45 -6.33 -7.10
N ASP A 68 11.85 -5.21 -7.47
CA ASP A 68 12.05 -4.57 -8.75
C ASP A 68 13.43 -3.89 -8.83
N ILE A 69 13.88 -3.32 -7.71
CA ILE A 69 15.06 -2.45 -7.63
C ILE A 69 16.34 -3.25 -7.33
N CYS A 70 16.25 -4.53 -6.99
CA CYS A 70 17.42 -5.33 -6.66
C CYS A 70 18.33 -5.56 -7.88
N ASN A 71 19.64 -5.53 -7.65
CA ASN A 71 20.68 -5.92 -8.64
C ASN A 71 21.29 -7.25 -8.23
N LEU A 72 20.71 -8.35 -8.74
CA LEU A 72 21.06 -9.70 -8.31
C LEU A 72 22.35 -10.23 -8.95
N PHE A 73 22.63 -9.83 -10.18
CA PHE A 73 23.69 -10.40 -11.01
C PHE A 73 24.79 -9.37 -11.35
N GLY A 74 24.64 -8.12 -10.91
CA GLY A 74 25.59 -7.04 -11.21
C GLY A 74 25.46 -6.43 -12.61
N ASP A 75 24.47 -6.86 -13.38
CA ASP A 75 24.20 -6.44 -14.76
C ASP A 75 23.13 -5.36 -14.90
N GLY A 76 22.54 -4.93 -13.78
CA GLY A 76 21.51 -3.89 -13.71
C GLY A 76 20.44 -4.21 -12.70
N LEU A 77 19.44 -3.32 -12.61
CA LEU A 77 18.27 -3.54 -11.74
C LEU A 77 17.35 -4.59 -12.36
N PHE A 78 16.72 -5.40 -11.51
CA PHE A 78 15.88 -6.54 -11.93
C PHE A 78 14.73 -6.08 -12.85
N THR A 79 14.10 -4.96 -12.55
CA THR A 79 13.06 -4.35 -13.39
C THR A 79 13.55 -2.98 -13.88
N SER A 80 13.52 -2.75 -15.18
CA SER A 80 13.84 -1.44 -15.76
C SER A 80 12.86 -0.37 -15.29
N LYS A 81 13.27 0.90 -15.26
CA LYS A 81 12.39 2.01 -14.89
C LYS A 81 11.10 2.06 -15.71
N ALA A 82 11.22 1.84 -17.02
CA ALA A 82 10.06 1.87 -17.93
C ALA A 82 9.08 0.74 -17.60
N GLU A 83 9.56 -0.48 -17.42
CA GLU A 83 8.74 -1.64 -17.07
C GLU A 83 8.11 -1.48 -15.67
N TYR A 84 8.87 -0.96 -14.69
CA TYR A 84 8.35 -0.68 -13.36
C TYR A 84 7.19 0.30 -13.41
N ILE A 85 7.38 1.45 -14.07
CA ILE A 85 6.33 2.47 -14.20
C ILE A 85 5.10 1.88 -14.91
N GLU A 86 5.27 1.17 -16.03
CA GLU A 86 4.17 0.54 -16.75
C GLU A 86 3.37 -0.41 -15.86
N ASN A 87 4.04 -1.33 -15.17
CA ASN A 87 3.37 -2.31 -14.31
C ASN A 87 2.68 -1.65 -13.12
N MET A 88 3.32 -0.65 -12.48
CA MET A 88 2.75 0.08 -11.34
C MET A 88 1.51 0.88 -11.74
N LEU A 89 1.51 1.53 -12.90
CA LEU A 89 0.33 2.26 -13.39
C LEU A 89 -0.80 1.30 -13.77
N ARG A 90 -0.51 0.14 -14.37
CA ARG A 90 -1.52 -0.90 -14.64
C ARG A 90 -2.13 -1.44 -13.35
N ILE A 91 -1.33 -1.69 -12.31
CA ILE A 91 -1.84 -2.07 -10.98
C ILE A 91 -2.75 -0.96 -10.44
N ALA A 92 -2.30 0.29 -10.48
CA ALA A 92 -3.06 1.44 -10.02
C ALA A 92 -4.43 1.53 -10.72
N ASP A 93 -4.47 1.44 -12.05
CA ASP A 93 -5.71 1.51 -12.83
C ASP A 93 -6.69 0.37 -12.48
N ILE A 94 -6.19 -0.85 -12.30
CA ILE A 94 -7.01 -2.00 -11.90
C ILE A 94 -7.57 -1.79 -10.47
N LEU A 95 -6.76 -1.29 -9.55
CA LEU A 95 -7.18 -1.06 -8.17
C LEU A 95 -8.22 0.06 -8.09
N ILE A 96 -8.00 1.18 -8.78
CA ILE A 96 -8.93 2.32 -8.81
C ILE A 96 -10.28 1.93 -9.44
N ALA A 97 -10.26 1.09 -10.47
CA ALA A 97 -11.49 0.63 -11.12
C ALA A 97 -12.34 -0.31 -10.25
N ARG A 98 -11.78 -0.91 -9.20
CA ARG A 98 -12.44 -1.97 -8.41
C ARG A 98 -12.69 -1.62 -6.95
N TYR A 99 -11.94 -0.68 -6.38
CA TYR A 99 -11.94 -0.39 -4.95
C TYR A 99 -12.07 1.11 -4.69
N GLU A 100 -12.64 1.48 -3.55
CA GLU A 100 -13.01 2.87 -3.28
C GLU A 100 -11.82 3.75 -2.90
N LYS A 101 -10.85 3.20 -2.17
CA LYS A 101 -9.66 3.93 -1.73
C LYS A 101 -8.41 3.10 -1.87
N ILE A 102 -7.39 3.71 -2.47
CA ILE A 102 -6.09 3.08 -2.68
C ILE A 102 -5.03 3.89 -1.96
N ILE A 103 -4.21 3.19 -1.18
CA ILE A 103 -3.07 3.73 -0.45
C ILE A 103 -1.82 3.02 -0.97
N PHE A 104 -0.85 3.76 -1.46
CA PHE A 104 0.45 3.23 -1.85
C PHE A 104 1.49 3.56 -0.77
N ALA A 105 2.18 2.54 -0.26
CA ALA A 105 3.31 2.71 0.63
C ALA A 105 4.61 2.77 -0.18
N THR A 106 5.41 3.81 0.04
CA THR A 106 6.73 3.95 -0.58
C THR A 106 7.64 2.79 -0.19
N THR A 107 8.50 2.39 -1.12
CA THR A 107 9.51 1.34 -0.88
C THR A 107 10.45 1.77 0.23
N THR A 108 10.60 0.93 1.26
CA THR A 108 11.44 1.20 2.44
C THR A 108 12.93 1.19 2.10
N PRO A 109 13.76 1.93 2.86
CA PRO A 109 15.20 1.88 2.70
C PRO A 109 15.78 0.54 3.17
N VAL A 110 17.05 0.33 2.89
CA VAL A 110 17.87 -0.79 3.36
C VAL A 110 19.11 -0.25 4.10
N THR A 111 19.82 -1.10 4.84
CA THR A 111 21.12 -0.67 5.41
C THR A 111 22.17 -0.54 4.31
N ILE A 112 23.24 0.20 4.59
CA ILE A 112 24.36 0.37 3.65
C ILE A 112 25.08 -0.95 3.31
N GLN A 113 24.95 -1.96 4.17
CA GLN A 113 25.53 -3.30 3.98
C GLN A 113 24.70 -4.20 3.06
N ASN A 114 23.49 -3.77 2.64
CA ASN A 114 22.69 -4.55 1.71
C ASN A 114 23.42 -4.70 0.37
N ARG A 115 23.51 -5.96 -0.12
CA ARG A 115 24.30 -6.29 -1.31
C ARG A 115 23.56 -6.03 -2.61
N TYR A 116 22.24 -6.10 -2.59
CA TYR A 116 21.40 -6.16 -3.79
C TYR A 116 20.62 -4.87 -4.03
N ASN A 117 20.30 -4.13 -2.98
CA ASN A 117 19.56 -2.88 -3.07
C ASN A 117 20.43 -1.71 -2.61
N LYS A 118 20.25 -0.54 -3.23
CA LYS A 118 20.88 0.72 -2.85
C LYS A 118 19.83 1.77 -2.61
N ASN A 119 19.94 2.53 -1.50
CA ASN A 119 18.97 3.59 -1.19
C ASN A 119 18.87 4.62 -2.30
N SER A 120 19.97 4.94 -2.99
CA SER A 120 19.95 5.87 -4.13
C SER A 120 19.06 5.41 -5.30
N ASP A 121 18.88 4.10 -5.48
CA ASP A 121 17.99 3.55 -6.51
C ASP A 121 16.55 3.44 -5.99
N ILE A 122 16.36 3.11 -4.71
CA ILE A 122 15.05 3.13 -4.04
C ILE A 122 14.46 4.55 -4.10
N GLU A 123 15.24 5.58 -3.74
CA GLU A 123 14.83 6.98 -3.82
C GLU A 123 14.41 7.38 -5.23
N LYS A 124 15.19 6.99 -6.25
CA LYS A 124 14.86 7.26 -7.65
C LYS A 124 13.54 6.62 -8.07
N TYR A 125 13.28 5.35 -7.69
CA TYR A 125 12.04 4.66 -8.04
C TYR A 125 10.84 5.23 -7.29
N ASN A 126 10.98 5.55 -6.01
CA ASN A 126 9.95 6.27 -5.26
C ASN A 126 9.67 7.65 -5.90
N ALA A 127 10.70 8.42 -6.25
CA ALA A 127 10.56 9.73 -6.90
C ALA A 127 9.90 9.66 -8.29
N LEU A 128 10.09 8.56 -9.03
CA LEU A 128 9.45 8.33 -10.32
C LEU A 128 7.97 8.01 -10.19
N ILE A 129 7.61 7.14 -9.23
CA ILE A 129 6.25 6.59 -9.20
C ILE A 129 5.27 7.42 -8.35
N VAL A 130 5.72 8.02 -7.25
CA VAL A 130 4.87 8.76 -6.32
C VAL A 130 4.09 9.90 -7.00
N PRO A 131 4.68 10.77 -7.83
CA PRO A 131 3.92 11.81 -8.52
C PRO A 131 2.82 11.24 -9.42
N LEU A 132 3.13 10.20 -10.19
CA LEU A 132 2.18 9.57 -11.12
C LEU A 132 1.00 8.91 -10.39
N LEU A 133 1.25 8.30 -9.23
CA LEU A 133 0.19 7.72 -8.41
C LEU A 133 -0.68 8.81 -7.74
N LYS A 134 -0.06 9.92 -7.30
CA LYS A 134 -0.80 11.09 -6.76
C LYS A 134 -1.73 11.70 -7.81
N GLU A 135 -1.29 11.85 -9.05
CA GLU A 135 -2.11 12.33 -10.17
C GLU A 135 -3.35 11.45 -10.43
N LYS A 136 -3.27 10.16 -10.11
CA LYS A 136 -4.40 9.22 -10.16
C LYS A 136 -5.28 9.25 -8.89
N GLY A 137 -5.01 10.12 -7.93
CA GLY A 137 -5.76 10.21 -6.68
C GLY A 137 -5.39 9.13 -5.63
N ILE A 138 -4.29 8.42 -5.81
CA ILE A 138 -3.80 7.44 -4.84
C ILE A 138 -3.16 8.15 -3.66
N ILE A 139 -3.53 7.73 -2.47
CA ILE A 139 -3.01 8.26 -1.21
C ILE A 139 -1.62 7.66 -0.96
N ILE A 140 -0.66 8.49 -0.57
CA ILE A 140 0.71 8.03 -0.32
C ILE A 140 0.94 7.85 1.19
N ASN A 141 1.40 6.67 1.56
CA ASN A 141 1.93 6.34 2.88
C ASN A 141 3.46 6.28 2.79
N ASP A 142 4.14 7.32 3.28
CA ASP A 142 5.60 7.42 3.14
C ASP A 142 6.33 6.60 4.20
N LEU A 143 6.42 5.29 3.99
CA LEU A 143 7.20 4.39 4.84
C LEU A 143 8.72 4.56 4.61
N TYR A 144 9.15 5.05 3.43
CA TYR A 144 10.55 5.36 3.19
C TYR A 144 11.05 6.43 4.18
N GLN A 145 10.33 7.54 4.27
CA GLN A 145 10.69 8.63 5.19
C GLN A 145 10.68 8.17 6.66
N LEU A 146 9.64 7.40 7.06
CA LEU A 146 9.54 6.87 8.42
C LEU A 146 10.77 6.03 8.78
N VAL A 147 11.10 5.03 7.96
CA VAL A 147 12.20 4.10 8.24
C VAL A 147 13.57 4.76 8.10
N SER A 148 13.70 5.72 7.16
CA SER A 148 14.95 6.48 6.97
C SER A 148 15.32 7.38 8.14
N SER A 149 14.38 7.69 9.05
CA SER A 149 14.65 8.49 10.23
C SER A 149 15.62 7.81 11.20
N ASP A 150 15.68 6.47 11.21
CA ASP A 150 16.65 5.69 11.99
C ASP A 150 16.77 4.26 11.39
N ILE A 151 17.52 4.15 10.28
CA ILE A 151 17.71 2.87 9.57
C ILE A 151 18.33 1.82 10.48
N ASP A 152 19.30 2.20 11.30
CA ASP A 152 20.01 1.27 12.20
C ASP A 152 19.08 0.65 13.26
N LYS A 153 18.05 1.36 13.64
CA LYS A 153 17.03 0.92 14.59
C LYS A 153 15.92 0.10 13.91
N TYR A 154 15.49 0.53 12.73
CA TYR A 154 14.29 0.00 12.10
C TYR A 154 14.53 -1.13 11.10
N ILE A 155 15.77 -1.32 10.63
CA ILE A 155 16.15 -2.43 9.74
C ILE A 155 17.02 -3.43 10.50
N ARG A 156 16.73 -4.72 10.31
CA ARG A 156 17.49 -5.82 10.88
C ARG A 156 18.92 -5.83 10.32
N LYS A 157 19.89 -6.11 11.20
CA LYS A 157 21.33 -6.15 10.83
C LYS A 157 21.78 -7.51 10.29
N ASP A 158 21.00 -8.56 10.50
CA ASP A 158 21.32 -9.92 10.04
C ASP A 158 21.06 -10.10 8.53
N ASP A 159 20.05 -9.43 7.99
CA ASP A 159 19.71 -9.50 6.55
C ASP A 159 19.78 -8.14 5.82
N ASN A 160 19.86 -7.03 6.56
CA ASN A 160 20.03 -5.69 6.04
C ASN A 160 18.90 -5.14 5.14
N ILE A 161 17.71 -5.75 5.21
CA ILE A 161 16.57 -5.40 4.36
C ILE A 161 15.22 -5.41 5.11
N HIS A 162 14.98 -6.43 5.96
CA HIS A 162 13.70 -6.54 6.65
C HIS A 162 13.64 -5.64 7.88
N LEU A 163 12.42 -5.28 8.25
CA LEU A 163 12.16 -4.47 9.43
C LEU A 163 12.55 -5.22 10.71
N SER A 164 13.19 -4.52 11.64
CA SER A 164 13.33 -4.97 13.04
C SER A 164 11.97 -4.99 13.74
N ASP A 165 11.90 -5.55 14.94
CA ASP A 165 10.66 -5.54 15.74
C ASP A 165 10.15 -4.10 15.95
N GLU A 166 11.04 -3.15 16.19
CA GLU A 166 10.71 -1.74 16.35
C GLU A 166 10.27 -1.13 15.00
N GLY A 167 10.94 -1.46 13.90
CA GLY A 167 10.55 -1.06 12.55
C GLY A 167 9.17 -1.62 12.16
N ILE A 168 8.88 -2.88 12.51
CA ILE A 168 7.56 -3.48 12.32
C ILE A 168 6.49 -2.69 13.09
N ARG A 169 6.75 -2.36 14.36
CA ARG A 169 5.82 -1.63 15.22
C ARG A 169 5.47 -0.26 14.62
N VAL A 170 6.47 0.57 14.32
CA VAL A 170 6.23 1.93 13.83
C VAL A 170 5.58 1.95 12.44
N CYS A 171 5.98 1.03 11.55
CA CYS A 171 5.34 0.88 10.24
C CYS A 171 3.88 0.42 10.37
N ALA A 172 3.60 -0.53 11.25
CA ALA A 172 2.25 -1.01 11.48
C ALA A 172 1.35 0.07 12.06
N GLU A 173 1.83 0.87 12.99
CA GLU A 173 1.13 2.03 13.55
C GLU A 173 0.78 3.04 12.45
N GLN A 174 1.76 3.45 11.62
CA GLN A 174 1.52 4.38 10.52
C GLN A 174 0.54 3.82 9.47
N VAL A 175 0.64 2.53 9.14
CA VAL A 175 -0.30 1.87 8.21
C VAL A 175 -1.72 1.82 8.79
N ALA A 176 -1.88 1.45 10.06
CA ALA A 176 -3.18 1.41 10.71
C ALA A 176 -3.80 2.82 10.81
N ASP A 177 -2.99 3.82 11.14
CA ASP A 177 -3.47 5.21 11.27
C ASP A 177 -3.94 5.80 9.95
N ILE A 178 -3.21 5.56 8.84
CA ILE A 178 -3.65 6.06 7.53
C ILE A 178 -4.91 5.33 7.06
N ILE A 179 -5.04 4.03 7.32
CA ILE A 179 -6.27 3.27 7.02
C ILE A 179 -7.46 3.83 7.79
N ARG A 180 -7.33 4.10 9.09
CA ARG A 180 -8.42 4.72 9.90
C ARG A 180 -8.79 6.10 9.38
N LYS A 181 -7.83 6.97 9.07
CA LYS A 181 -8.09 8.30 8.49
C LYS A 181 -8.86 8.20 7.18
N VAL A 182 -8.47 7.26 6.32
CA VAL A 182 -9.14 7.04 5.02
C VAL A 182 -10.54 6.47 5.21
N SER A 183 -10.75 5.58 6.17
CA SER A 183 -12.08 4.99 6.44
C SER A 183 -13.11 6.03 6.90
N GLN A 184 -12.70 7.02 7.68
CA GLN A 184 -13.58 8.12 8.10
C GLN A 184 -14.11 8.92 6.89
N THR A 185 -13.32 9.09 5.84
CA THR A 185 -13.78 9.76 4.61
C THR A 185 -14.81 8.96 3.83
N LEU A 186 -14.79 7.61 3.93
CA LEU A 186 -15.83 6.77 3.33
C LEU A 186 -17.17 6.90 4.04
N GLU A 187 -17.17 6.97 5.37
CA GLU A 187 -18.37 7.14 6.19
C GLU A 187 -19.03 8.49 5.93
N GLN A 188 -18.26 9.58 5.93
CA GLN A 188 -18.76 10.94 5.65
C GLN A 188 -19.41 11.07 4.27
N ASN A 189 -18.81 10.47 3.24
CA ASN A 189 -19.38 10.48 1.89
C ASN A 189 -20.70 9.69 1.81
N SER A 190 -20.82 8.60 2.58
CA SER A 190 -22.04 7.79 2.65
C SER A 190 -23.18 8.56 3.35
N GLU A 191 -22.89 9.29 4.42
CA GLU A 191 -23.86 10.12 5.14
C GLU A 191 -24.32 11.31 4.31
N GLN A 192 -23.41 11.99 3.60
CA GLN A 192 -23.75 13.13 2.73
C GLN A 192 -24.65 12.68 1.56
N ASN A 193 -24.38 11.53 0.96
CA ASN A 193 -25.22 10.97 -0.10
C ASN A 193 -26.62 10.59 0.42
N LEU A 194 -26.72 10.04 1.63
CA LEU A 194 -28.00 9.70 2.25
C LEU A 194 -28.84 10.95 2.56
N ASN A 195 -28.22 12.00 3.12
CA ASN A 195 -28.87 13.26 3.42
C ASN A 195 -29.37 13.96 2.15
N SER A 196 -28.55 14.02 1.10
CA SER A 196 -28.95 14.61 -0.18
C SER A 196 -30.08 13.84 -0.87
N PHE A 197 -30.15 12.54 -0.69
CA PHE A 197 -31.24 11.70 -1.20
C PHE A 197 -32.55 11.94 -0.41
N THR A 198 -32.45 12.10 0.92
CA THR A 198 -33.59 12.38 1.80
C THR A 198 -34.17 13.79 1.54
N ASP A 199 -33.31 14.78 1.32
CA ASP A 199 -33.72 16.15 1.00
C ASP A 199 -34.43 16.23 -0.37
N ASN A 200 -33.96 15.48 -1.35
CA ASN A 200 -34.62 15.35 -2.66
C ASN A 200 -36.02 14.72 -2.56
N ILE A 201 -36.19 13.68 -1.75
CA ILE A 201 -37.52 13.05 -1.55
C ILE A 201 -38.48 14.02 -0.86
N ASN A 202 -38.02 14.75 0.16
CA ASN A 202 -38.84 15.71 0.89
C ASN A 202 -39.24 16.93 0.04
N SER A 203 -38.44 17.29 -0.97
CA SER A 203 -38.75 18.37 -1.92
C SER A 203 -39.79 17.99 -2.98
N ILE A 204 -39.96 16.69 -3.26
CA ILE A 204 -40.95 16.19 -4.24
C ILE A 204 -42.32 15.94 -3.62
N GLY A 205 -42.43 15.89 -2.28
CA GLY A 205 -43.61 15.47 -1.52
C GLY A 205 -44.48 16.58 -0.98
N ALA A 206 -44.39 17.85 -1.40
CA ALA A 206 -45.34 18.89 -1.04
C ALA A 206 -46.55 18.87 -1.98
N PRO A 207 -47.75 18.44 -1.54
CA PRO A 207 -48.95 18.57 -2.34
C PRO A 207 -49.30 20.05 -2.46
N ILE A 208 -49.74 20.45 -3.66
CA ILE A 208 -50.34 21.74 -4.02
C ILE A 208 -51.70 21.88 -3.30
#